data_b7ffc7d42677eec29d2308cbe22eaaee
#
_entry.id   b7ffc7d42677eec29d2308cbe22eaaee
#
_cell.length_a   1.000
_cell.length_b   1.000
_cell.length_c   1.000
_cell.angle_alpha   90.00
_cell.angle_beta   90.00
_cell.angle_gamma   90.00
#
_symmetry.space_group_name_H-M   'P 1'
#
loop_
_entity.id
_entity.type
_entity.pdbx_description
1 polymer ?
#
loop_
_entity_poly.entity_id
_entity_poly.type
_entity_poly.pdbx_seq_one_letter_code
_entity_poly.pdbx_strand_id
1 'polypeptide(L)'
;LASARILFEHYPELAGEEINFDSKSGILKVTKNKDALCLNFPVDKPALLDSDPLFEEILGIEPLQLLKGKDDYLAIFENQKQIEHIKPNFVLLSKLDSRGLVISAPGDQVDFVSRCFYPEAGIEEDPVTGSAHTMLTPYWAKELGKNQLDANQLSKRRGKLNCTLADNRVFISGKSVIYFDGTISIV
;
A
#
# COMPACT_ATOMS: atom_id res chain seq x y z
N LEU A 1 -10.69 1.71 -4.26
CA LEU A 1 -10.44 2.49 -5.49
C LEU A 1 -11.37 2.07 -6.63
N ALA A 2 -11.45 0.76 -6.96
CA ALA A 2 -12.26 0.25 -8.07
C ALA A 2 -13.76 0.62 -7.92
N SER A 3 -14.36 0.37 -6.76
CA SER A 3 -15.76 0.73 -6.49
C SER A 3 -16.03 2.23 -6.68
N ALA A 4 -15.13 3.07 -6.19
CA ALA A 4 -15.26 4.52 -6.37
C ALA A 4 -15.13 4.92 -7.86
N ARG A 5 -14.24 4.25 -8.63
CA ARG A 5 -14.12 4.50 -10.06
C ARG A 5 -15.42 4.20 -10.80
N ILE A 6 -16.05 3.07 -10.50
CA ILE A 6 -17.34 2.70 -11.09
C ILE A 6 -18.41 3.72 -10.74
N LEU A 7 -18.52 4.12 -9.48
CA LEU A 7 -19.51 5.11 -9.05
C LEU A 7 -19.32 6.44 -9.77
N PHE A 8 -18.11 6.97 -9.84
CA PHE A 8 -17.84 8.23 -10.54
C PHE A 8 -18.02 8.15 -12.07
N GLU A 9 -17.99 6.95 -12.65
CA GLU A 9 -18.23 6.76 -14.09
C GLU A 9 -19.72 6.67 -14.42
N HIS A 10 -20.48 5.89 -13.60
CA HIS A 10 -21.89 5.65 -13.85
C HIS A 10 -22.82 6.71 -13.24
N TYR A 11 -22.32 7.53 -12.32
CA TYR A 11 -23.08 8.59 -11.63
C TYR A 11 -22.34 9.92 -11.76
N PRO A 12 -22.46 10.61 -12.93
CA PRO A 12 -21.77 11.90 -13.19
C PRO A 12 -22.11 12.99 -12.17
N GLU A 13 -23.28 12.93 -11.53
CA GLU A 13 -23.70 13.85 -10.48
C GLU A 13 -22.81 13.79 -9.22
N LEU A 14 -22.06 12.70 -9.04
CA LEU A 14 -21.07 12.57 -7.96
C LEU A 14 -19.73 13.25 -8.29
N ALA A 15 -19.60 13.85 -9.49
CA ALA A 15 -18.37 14.53 -9.87
C ALA A 15 -18.11 15.73 -8.94
N GLY A 16 -16.94 15.73 -8.28
CA GLY A 16 -16.56 16.76 -7.31
C GLY A 16 -17.00 16.46 -5.87
N GLU A 17 -17.80 15.42 -5.65
CA GLU A 17 -18.21 15.00 -4.31
C GLU A 17 -17.20 14.05 -3.66
N GLU A 18 -17.29 13.92 -2.33
CA GLU A 18 -16.59 12.90 -1.57
C GLU A 18 -17.51 11.69 -1.40
N ILE A 19 -17.09 10.52 -1.88
CA ILE A 19 -17.83 9.27 -1.66
C ILE A 19 -17.35 8.64 -0.35
N ASN A 20 -18.29 8.36 0.53
CA ASN A 20 -18.04 7.69 1.80
C ASN A 20 -18.44 6.20 1.68
N PHE A 21 -17.50 5.31 2.00
CA PHE A 21 -17.73 3.87 2.07
C PHE A 21 -17.75 3.46 3.53
N ASP A 22 -18.87 2.91 4.00
CA ASP A 22 -18.91 2.26 5.31
C ASP A 22 -18.23 0.90 5.25
N SER A 23 -17.31 0.67 6.19
CA SER A 23 -16.52 -0.56 6.24
C SER A 23 -16.29 -1.00 7.68
N LYS A 24 -15.84 -2.25 7.86
CA LYS A 24 -15.44 -2.77 9.19
C LYS A 24 -14.30 -1.96 9.83
N SER A 25 -13.52 -1.22 9.03
CA SER A 25 -12.45 -0.34 9.50
C SER A 25 -12.91 1.11 9.71
N GLY A 26 -14.23 1.37 9.63
CA GLY A 26 -14.82 2.69 9.67
C GLY A 26 -15.07 3.29 8.28
N ILE A 27 -15.37 4.58 8.25
CA ILE A 27 -15.67 5.30 7.00
C ILE A 27 -14.39 5.54 6.20
N LEU A 28 -14.37 5.03 4.98
CA LEU A 28 -13.32 5.28 4.01
C LEU A 28 -13.82 6.33 3.01
N LYS A 29 -13.05 7.39 2.85
CA LYS A 29 -13.40 8.52 2.00
C LYS A 29 -12.62 8.50 0.72
N VAL A 30 -13.29 8.74 -0.41
CA VAL A 30 -12.68 8.80 -1.73
C VAL A 30 -13.14 10.04 -2.47
N THR A 31 -12.19 10.81 -2.97
CA THR A 31 -12.44 11.95 -3.85
C THR A 31 -11.84 11.69 -5.23
N LYS A 32 -12.39 12.34 -6.26
CA LYS A 32 -11.86 12.31 -7.62
C LYS A 32 -11.20 13.65 -7.94
N ASN A 33 -9.95 13.61 -8.37
CA ASN A 33 -9.24 14.79 -8.87
C ASN A 33 -8.71 14.47 -10.28
N LYS A 34 -9.35 15.03 -11.30
CA LYS A 34 -9.09 14.72 -12.72
C LYS A 34 -9.19 13.19 -12.95
N ASP A 35 -8.10 12.55 -13.36
CA ASP A 35 -8.03 11.11 -13.66
C ASP A 35 -7.63 10.26 -12.45
N ALA A 36 -7.22 10.88 -11.35
CA ALA A 36 -6.79 10.19 -10.15
C ALA A 36 -7.92 10.13 -9.11
N LEU A 37 -7.96 9.04 -8.36
CA LEU A 37 -8.78 8.89 -7.17
C LEU A 37 -7.88 9.02 -5.95
N CYS A 38 -8.35 9.76 -4.95
CA CYS A 38 -7.65 9.98 -3.70
C CYS A 38 -8.40 9.30 -2.56
N LEU A 39 -7.73 8.37 -1.90
CA LEU A 39 -8.19 7.71 -0.67
C LEU A 39 -7.71 8.49 0.54
N ASN A 40 -8.57 8.67 1.53
CA ASN A 40 -8.25 9.33 2.78
C ASN A 40 -8.33 8.32 3.93
N PHE A 41 -7.18 7.91 4.44
CA PHE A 41 -7.04 6.91 5.50
C PHE A 41 -6.46 7.48 6.79
N PRO A 42 -6.73 6.85 7.95
CA PRO A 42 -5.97 7.14 9.16
C PRO A 42 -4.51 6.72 9.02
N VAL A 43 -3.63 7.45 9.67
CA VAL A 43 -2.20 7.09 9.78
C VAL A 43 -2.06 5.82 10.60
N ASP A 44 -1.24 4.90 10.13
CA ASP A 44 -0.68 3.80 10.92
C ASP A 44 0.81 4.13 11.20
N LYS A 45 1.16 4.32 12.49
CA LYS A 45 2.52 4.65 12.91
C LYS A 45 3.25 3.38 13.34
N PRO A 46 4.11 2.81 12.48
CA PRO A 46 4.79 1.57 12.84
C PRO A 46 5.81 1.82 13.95
N ALA A 47 5.89 0.88 14.90
CA ALA A 47 6.88 0.88 15.96
C ALA A 47 8.11 0.08 15.53
N LEU A 48 9.30 0.61 15.83
CA LEU A 48 10.55 -0.10 15.62
C LEU A 48 10.62 -1.35 16.50
N LEU A 49 11.07 -2.44 15.93
CA LEU A 49 11.34 -3.69 16.61
C LEU A 49 12.85 -3.98 16.67
N ASP A 50 13.25 -4.87 17.56
CA ASP A 50 14.57 -5.47 17.51
C ASP A 50 14.72 -6.36 16.26
N SER A 51 15.96 -6.61 15.81
CA SER A 51 16.21 -7.54 14.72
C SER A 51 15.77 -8.95 15.08
N ASP A 52 15.13 -9.63 14.12
CA ASP A 52 14.69 -11.01 14.28
C ASP A 52 15.21 -11.83 13.08
N PRO A 53 16.08 -12.83 13.33
CA PRO A 53 16.66 -13.68 12.26
C PRO A 53 15.60 -14.36 11.38
N LEU A 54 14.39 -14.54 11.87
CA LEU A 54 13.30 -15.10 11.08
C LEU A 54 13.01 -14.27 9.81
N PHE A 55 13.16 -12.93 9.87
CA PHE A 55 12.92 -12.09 8.70
C PHE A 55 14.03 -12.23 7.65
N GLU A 56 15.28 -12.50 8.06
CA GLU A 56 16.34 -12.87 7.13
C GLU A 56 16.05 -14.22 6.45
N GLU A 57 15.56 -15.21 7.19
CA GLU A 57 15.15 -16.51 6.62
C GLU A 57 13.98 -16.38 5.63
N ILE A 58 13.03 -15.48 5.93
CA ILE A 58 11.87 -15.22 5.06
C ILE A 58 12.31 -14.48 3.78
N LEU A 59 13.19 -13.49 3.89
CA LEU A 59 13.50 -12.55 2.81
C LEU A 59 14.79 -12.88 2.05
N GLY A 60 15.64 -13.77 2.62
CA GLY A 60 16.94 -14.13 2.07
C GLY A 60 18.01 -13.05 2.25
N ILE A 61 17.69 -11.97 2.99
CA ILE A 61 18.58 -10.86 3.32
C ILE A 61 18.06 -10.17 4.59
N GLU A 62 18.96 -9.78 5.48
CA GLU A 62 18.63 -9.06 6.70
C GLU A 62 18.13 -7.64 6.38
N PRO A 63 16.96 -7.20 6.92
CA PRO A 63 16.51 -5.83 6.77
C PRO A 63 17.34 -4.87 7.64
N LEU A 64 17.51 -3.63 7.18
CA LEU A 64 18.13 -2.55 7.97
C LEU A 64 17.32 -2.18 9.20
N GLN A 65 16.01 -2.22 9.06
CA GLN A 65 15.04 -1.96 10.14
C GLN A 65 13.85 -2.87 9.97
N LEU A 66 13.35 -3.33 11.11
CA LEU A 66 12.09 -4.07 11.21
C LEU A 66 11.12 -3.26 12.06
N LEU A 67 9.91 -3.06 11.55
CA LEU A 67 8.87 -2.31 12.25
C LEU A 67 7.55 -3.11 12.24
N LYS A 68 6.67 -2.82 13.20
CA LYS A 68 5.31 -3.37 13.27
C LYS A 68 4.30 -2.24 13.26
N GLY A 69 3.44 -2.23 12.25
CA GLY A 69 2.22 -1.45 12.24
C GLY A 69 1.07 -2.18 12.92
N LYS A 70 -0.13 -1.67 12.77
CA LYS A 70 -1.32 -2.28 13.37
C LYS A 70 -1.55 -3.71 12.89
N ASP A 71 -1.47 -3.93 11.60
CA ASP A 71 -1.84 -5.20 10.97
C ASP A 71 -0.66 -5.89 10.28
N ASP A 72 0.36 -5.14 9.82
CA ASP A 72 1.45 -5.62 8.98
C ASP A 72 2.82 -5.40 9.62
N TYR A 73 3.80 -6.21 9.25
CA TYR A 73 5.21 -5.89 9.43
C TYR A 73 5.71 -4.99 8.29
N LEU A 74 6.72 -4.15 8.60
CA LEU A 74 7.45 -3.34 7.63
C LEU A 74 8.94 -3.61 7.78
N ALA A 75 9.57 -4.09 6.72
CA ALA A 75 11.00 -4.30 6.64
C ALA A 75 11.63 -3.29 5.67
N ILE A 76 12.64 -2.55 6.14
CA ILE A 76 13.32 -1.50 5.38
C ILE A 76 14.66 -2.01 4.87
N PHE A 77 14.96 -1.69 3.63
CA PHE A 77 16.18 -2.07 2.91
C PHE A 77 16.93 -0.85 2.41
N GLU A 78 18.19 -1.07 2.02
CA GLU A 78 19.11 0.00 1.63
C GLU A 78 18.75 0.65 0.29
N ASN A 79 18.27 -0.14 -0.68
CA ASN A 79 18.05 0.34 -2.04
C ASN A 79 16.96 -0.43 -2.79
N GLN A 80 16.47 0.18 -3.88
CA GLN A 80 15.45 -0.40 -4.74
C GLN A 80 15.84 -1.76 -5.31
N LYS A 81 17.11 -1.96 -5.67
CA LYS A 81 17.58 -3.22 -6.27
C LYS A 81 17.37 -4.41 -5.34
N GLN A 82 17.55 -4.24 -4.02
CA GLN A 82 17.25 -5.29 -3.06
C GLN A 82 15.76 -5.66 -3.10
N ILE A 83 14.86 -4.66 -3.10
CA ILE A 83 13.40 -4.87 -3.18
C ILE A 83 13.02 -5.67 -4.43
N GLU A 84 13.63 -5.37 -5.58
CA GLU A 84 13.34 -6.04 -6.86
C GLU A 84 13.76 -7.51 -6.87
N HIS A 85 14.82 -7.87 -6.12
CA HIS A 85 15.41 -9.21 -6.15
C HIS A 85 14.93 -10.13 -5.02
N ILE A 86 14.34 -9.60 -3.96
CA ILE A 86 13.80 -10.39 -2.85
C ILE A 86 12.75 -11.39 -3.37
N LYS A 87 12.94 -12.66 -2.98
CA LYS A 87 12.00 -13.76 -3.24
C LYS A 87 11.58 -14.36 -1.89
N PRO A 88 10.47 -13.92 -1.31
CA PRO A 88 10.07 -14.35 0.02
C PRO A 88 9.82 -15.86 0.09
N ASN A 89 10.19 -16.46 1.21
CA ASN A 89 9.73 -17.78 1.57
C ASN A 89 8.30 -17.70 2.11
N PHE A 90 7.30 -17.90 1.24
CA PHE A 90 5.88 -17.76 1.60
C PHE A 90 5.42 -18.77 2.66
N VAL A 91 6.08 -19.93 2.77
CA VAL A 91 5.77 -20.92 3.81
C VAL A 91 6.16 -20.41 5.20
N LEU A 92 7.27 -19.72 5.33
CA LEU A 92 7.66 -19.08 6.59
C LEU A 92 6.85 -17.81 6.84
N LEU A 93 6.63 -17.01 5.79
CA LEU A 93 5.88 -15.76 5.88
C LEU A 93 4.44 -16.00 6.35
N SER A 94 3.77 -17.05 5.90
CA SER A 94 2.41 -17.41 6.33
C SER A 94 2.31 -17.83 7.79
N LYS A 95 3.42 -18.03 8.50
CA LYS A 95 3.45 -18.36 9.93
C LYS A 95 3.62 -17.13 10.83
N LEU A 96 3.85 -15.95 10.24
CA LEU A 96 3.93 -14.71 11.02
C LEU A 96 2.56 -14.38 11.63
N ASP A 97 2.56 -13.96 12.88
CA ASP A 97 1.36 -13.42 13.53
C ASP A 97 1.10 -11.98 13.03
N SER A 98 0.65 -11.90 11.79
CA SER A 98 0.30 -10.63 11.15
C SER A 98 -0.49 -10.87 9.87
N ARG A 99 -1.21 -9.85 9.41
CA ARG A 99 -1.89 -9.89 8.12
C ARG A 99 -0.91 -10.07 6.96
N GLY A 100 0.28 -9.47 7.04
CA GLY A 100 1.29 -9.56 6.00
C GLY A 100 2.60 -8.85 6.30
N LEU A 101 3.45 -8.84 5.27
CA LEU A 101 4.77 -8.20 5.29
C LEU A 101 4.90 -7.22 4.13
N VAL A 102 5.27 -6.00 4.46
CA VAL A 102 5.60 -4.93 3.53
C VAL A 102 7.12 -4.75 3.54
N ILE A 103 7.74 -4.76 2.37
CA ILE A 103 9.15 -4.41 2.23
C ILE A 103 9.29 -3.07 1.49
N SER A 104 10.26 -2.24 1.88
CA SER A 104 10.43 -0.90 1.30
C SER A 104 11.88 -0.44 1.33
N ALA A 105 12.23 0.43 0.38
CA ALA A 105 13.54 1.07 0.27
C ALA A 105 13.40 2.45 -0.41
N PRO A 106 14.44 3.30 -0.36
CA PRO A 106 14.51 4.48 -1.23
C PRO A 106 14.36 4.08 -2.69
N GLY A 107 13.64 4.91 -3.46
CA GLY A 107 13.45 4.68 -4.90
C GLY A 107 14.51 5.37 -5.74
N ASP A 108 14.85 4.80 -6.90
CA ASP A 108 15.83 5.39 -7.83
C ASP A 108 15.30 6.66 -8.52
N GLN A 109 13.97 6.73 -8.77
CA GLN A 109 13.32 7.83 -9.49
C GLN A 109 12.09 8.38 -8.76
N VAL A 110 11.76 7.82 -7.61
CA VAL A 110 10.68 8.23 -6.72
C VAL A 110 11.20 8.25 -5.31
N ASP A 111 10.41 8.75 -4.38
CA ASP A 111 10.85 8.87 -2.99
C ASP A 111 11.10 7.51 -2.33
N PHE A 112 10.19 6.56 -2.57
CA PHE A 112 10.35 5.20 -2.07
C PHE A 112 9.67 4.18 -2.97
N VAL A 113 10.12 2.93 -2.81
CA VAL A 113 9.51 1.76 -3.46
C VAL A 113 9.07 0.75 -2.42
N SER A 114 8.10 -0.09 -2.79
CA SER A 114 7.58 -1.13 -1.89
C SER A 114 7.16 -2.39 -2.64
N ARG A 115 7.04 -3.51 -1.91
CA ARG A 115 6.30 -4.71 -2.30
C ARG A 115 5.52 -5.21 -1.07
N CYS A 116 4.37 -5.82 -1.31
CA CYS A 116 3.43 -6.19 -0.24
C CYS A 116 2.99 -7.65 -0.40
N PHE A 117 3.13 -8.45 0.65
CA PHE A 117 2.91 -9.89 0.65
C PHE A 117 1.88 -10.29 1.70
N TYR A 118 0.83 -11.04 1.29
CA TYR A 118 -0.32 -11.42 2.13
C TYR A 118 -0.72 -12.88 1.92
N PRO A 119 0.18 -13.85 2.14
CA PRO A 119 -0.09 -15.27 1.85
C PRO A 119 -1.26 -15.83 2.65
N GLU A 120 -1.51 -15.38 3.88
CA GLU A 120 -2.66 -15.79 4.69
C GLU A 120 -4.01 -15.37 4.07
N ALA A 121 -4.03 -14.27 3.32
CA ALA A 121 -5.20 -13.83 2.55
C ALA A 121 -5.34 -14.55 1.19
N GLY A 122 -4.48 -15.53 0.91
CA GLY A 122 -4.43 -16.25 -0.37
C GLY A 122 -3.79 -15.46 -1.51
N ILE A 123 -3.07 -14.39 -1.20
CA ILE A 123 -2.42 -13.52 -2.18
C ILE A 123 -0.93 -13.45 -1.84
N GLU A 124 -0.08 -14.17 -2.59
CA GLU A 124 1.36 -14.13 -2.35
C GLU A 124 1.91 -12.71 -2.45
N GLU A 125 1.55 -11.96 -3.49
CA GLU A 125 1.95 -10.57 -3.65
C GLU A 125 0.79 -9.71 -4.19
N ASP A 126 0.41 -8.66 -3.45
CA ASP A 126 -0.65 -7.74 -3.88
C ASP A 126 -0.11 -6.72 -4.91
N PRO A 127 -0.82 -6.52 -6.03
CA PRO A 127 -0.40 -5.60 -7.08
C PRO A 127 -0.19 -4.16 -6.64
N VAL A 128 -1.14 -3.57 -5.91
CA VAL A 128 -1.09 -2.19 -5.39
C VAL A 128 -1.92 -2.07 -4.12
N THR A 129 -1.27 -1.84 -3.00
CA THR A 129 -1.85 -1.92 -1.67
C THR A 129 -2.04 -0.56 -1.04
N GLY A 130 -3.26 -0.06 -1.02
CA GLY A 130 -3.56 1.23 -0.38
C GLY A 130 -3.26 1.24 1.12
N SER A 131 -3.70 0.21 1.86
CA SER A 131 -3.52 0.14 3.31
C SER A 131 -2.05 0.11 3.75
N ALA A 132 -1.14 -0.53 3.01
CA ALA A 132 0.29 -0.52 3.32
C ALA A 132 0.88 0.91 3.32
N HIS A 133 0.34 1.78 2.48
CA HIS A 133 0.81 3.16 2.38
C HIS A 133 0.37 4.04 3.55
N THR A 134 -0.57 3.58 4.40
CA THR A 134 -0.89 4.27 5.67
C THR A 134 0.27 4.19 6.67
N MET A 135 1.11 3.17 6.56
CA MET A 135 2.31 2.93 7.36
C MET A 135 3.57 3.45 6.66
N LEU A 136 3.70 3.21 5.36
CA LEU A 136 4.86 3.65 4.55
C LEU A 136 4.98 5.17 4.50
N THR A 137 3.86 5.88 4.32
CA THR A 137 3.87 7.34 4.18
C THR A 137 4.42 8.06 5.42
N PRO A 138 3.96 7.81 6.66
CA PRO A 138 4.52 8.47 7.82
C PRO A 138 5.97 8.07 8.09
N TYR A 139 6.38 6.82 7.78
CA TYR A 139 7.76 6.40 7.87
C TYR A 139 8.65 7.24 6.94
N TRP A 140 8.35 7.23 5.63
CA TRP A 140 9.16 7.93 4.63
C TRP A 140 9.06 9.46 4.73
N ALA A 141 7.93 10.00 5.18
CA ALA A 141 7.80 11.44 5.45
C ALA A 141 8.78 11.90 6.54
N LYS A 142 8.96 11.10 7.59
CA LYS A 142 9.93 11.36 8.66
C LYS A 142 11.36 11.24 8.14
N GLU A 143 11.69 10.15 7.43
CA GLU A 143 13.05 9.89 6.93
C GLU A 143 13.51 10.95 5.89
N LEU A 144 12.60 11.42 5.03
CA LEU A 144 12.90 12.37 3.97
C LEU A 144 12.62 13.85 4.34
N GLY A 145 12.02 14.10 5.51
CA GLY A 145 11.70 15.45 5.98
C GLY A 145 10.66 16.17 5.11
N LYS A 146 9.75 15.46 4.46
CA LYS A 146 8.69 16.05 3.60
C LYS A 146 7.40 15.23 3.65
N ASN A 147 6.27 15.90 3.44
CA ASN A 147 4.94 15.29 3.59
C ASN A 147 4.30 14.85 2.26
N GLN A 148 4.85 15.23 1.12
CA GLN A 148 4.38 14.82 -0.20
C GLN A 148 5.40 13.88 -0.81
N LEU A 149 4.97 12.68 -1.16
CA LEU A 149 5.83 11.58 -1.55
C LEU A 149 5.31 10.90 -2.81
N ASP A 150 6.21 10.62 -3.73
CA ASP A 150 5.96 9.78 -4.88
C ASP A 150 6.45 8.37 -4.59
N ALA A 151 5.61 7.37 -4.85
CA ALA A 151 5.90 5.97 -4.57
C ALA A 151 5.62 5.05 -5.75
N ASN A 152 6.40 3.98 -5.86
CA ASN A 152 6.13 2.86 -6.74
C ASN A 152 6.02 1.56 -5.94
N GLN A 153 4.90 0.84 -6.08
CA GLN A 153 4.82 -0.55 -5.64
C GLN A 153 5.32 -1.45 -6.77
N LEU A 154 6.41 -2.21 -6.52
CA LEU A 154 7.18 -2.94 -7.54
C LEU A 154 6.69 -4.38 -7.75
N SER A 155 5.41 -4.66 -7.52
CA SER A 155 4.80 -5.93 -7.89
C SER A 155 4.96 -6.22 -9.40
N LYS A 156 4.63 -7.44 -9.84
CA LYS A 156 4.63 -7.79 -11.27
C LYS A 156 3.82 -6.81 -12.14
N ARG A 157 2.69 -6.31 -11.64
CA ARG A 157 1.82 -5.33 -12.34
C ARG A 157 2.30 -3.90 -12.19
N ARG A 158 3.02 -3.60 -11.13
CA ARG A 158 3.45 -2.27 -10.69
C ARG A 158 2.29 -1.31 -10.42
N GLY A 159 2.54 -0.31 -9.59
CA GLY A 159 1.60 0.77 -9.31
C GLY A 159 2.33 2.03 -8.92
N LYS A 160 1.82 3.18 -9.41
CA LYS A 160 2.30 4.51 -9.03
C LYS A 160 1.31 5.15 -8.08
N LEU A 161 1.83 5.70 -7.00
CA LEU A 161 1.02 6.35 -5.97
C LEU A 161 1.65 7.70 -5.62
N ASN A 162 0.79 8.69 -5.37
CA ASN A 162 1.19 9.94 -4.73
C ASN A 162 0.59 9.90 -3.32
N CYS A 163 1.44 10.06 -2.32
CA CYS A 163 1.07 9.97 -0.92
C CYS A 163 1.30 11.32 -0.23
N THR A 164 0.32 11.78 0.55
CA THR A 164 0.46 13.01 1.33
C THR A 164 0.13 12.72 2.78
N LEU A 165 1.06 13.04 3.68
CA LEU A 165 0.83 13.02 5.12
C LEU A 165 0.27 14.39 5.55
N ALA A 166 -0.89 14.39 6.18
CA ALA A 166 -1.49 15.59 6.76
C ALA A 166 -2.08 15.25 8.14
N ASP A 167 -1.47 15.79 9.17
CA ASP A 167 -1.80 15.50 10.58
C ASP A 167 -1.81 14.00 10.90
N ASN A 168 -3.00 13.46 11.17
CA ASN A 168 -3.22 12.04 11.45
C ASN A 168 -3.86 11.28 10.27
N ARG A 169 -3.73 11.82 9.04
CA ARG A 169 -4.33 11.27 7.82
C ARG A 169 -3.29 11.06 6.75
N VAL A 170 -3.47 10.01 5.97
CA VAL A 170 -2.71 9.75 4.74
C VAL A 170 -3.66 9.83 3.56
N PHE A 171 -3.33 10.70 2.62
CA PHE A 171 -4.03 10.82 1.35
C PHE A 171 -3.25 10.06 0.28
N ILE A 172 -3.87 9.05 -0.30
CA ILE A 172 -3.22 8.15 -1.27
C ILE A 172 -3.92 8.29 -2.61
N SER A 173 -3.23 8.88 -3.56
CA SER A 173 -3.76 9.10 -4.91
C SER A 173 -3.17 8.11 -5.91
N GLY A 174 -4.03 7.58 -6.77
CA GLY A 174 -3.63 6.68 -7.84
C GLY A 174 -4.65 6.65 -8.98
N LYS A 175 -4.20 6.16 -10.14
CA LYS A 175 -5.09 5.97 -11.29
C LYS A 175 -5.73 4.59 -11.23
N SER A 176 -6.99 4.51 -11.67
CA SER A 176 -7.67 3.25 -11.96
C SER A 176 -8.43 3.37 -13.26
N VAL A 177 -8.55 2.26 -13.99
CA VAL A 177 -9.30 2.20 -15.26
C VAL A 177 -10.33 1.09 -15.17
N ILE A 178 -11.46 1.28 -15.85
CA ILE A 178 -12.43 0.22 -16.06
C ILE A 178 -11.85 -0.67 -17.16
N TYR A 179 -11.65 -1.95 -16.84
CA TYR A 179 -11.14 -2.94 -17.80
C TYR A 179 -12.25 -3.57 -18.61
N PHE A 180 -13.40 -3.81 -17.98
CA PHE A 180 -14.54 -4.45 -18.60
C PHE A 180 -15.83 -3.94 -17.99
N ASP A 181 -16.84 -3.71 -18.83
CA ASP A 181 -18.22 -3.43 -18.46
C ASP A 181 -19.13 -4.34 -19.29
N GLY A 182 -20.19 -4.89 -18.67
CA GLY A 182 -21.07 -5.84 -19.34
C GLY A 182 -22.27 -6.24 -18.53
N THR A 183 -23.21 -6.93 -19.20
CA THR A 183 -24.45 -7.45 -18.60
C THR A 183 -24.36 -8.95 -18.42
N ILE A 184 -24.77 -9.43 -17.25
CA ILE A 184 -24.91 -10.86 -16.96
C ILE A 184 -26.38 -11.18 -16.85
N SER A 185 -26.87 -12.15 -17.65
CA SER A 185 -28.20 -12.68 -17.49
C SER A 185 -28.19 -13.78 -16.43
N ILE A 186 -28.99 -13.60 -15.37
CA ILE A 186 -29.17 -14.63 -14.33
C ILE A 186 -30.40 -15.44 -14.73
N VAL A 187 -30.22 -16.73 -14.92
CA VAL A 187 -31.28 -17.71 -15.25
C VAL A 187 -31.73 -18.38 -13.96
#